data_22212cc103def680695e3800085dd4cc
#
_entry.id   22212cc103def680695e3800085dd4cc
#
_cell.length_a   1.000
_cell.length_b   1.000
_cell.length_c   1.000
_cell.angle_alpha   90.00
_cell.angle_beta   90.00
_cell.angle_gamma   90.00
#
_symmetry.space_group_name_H-M   'P 1'
#
loop_
_entity.id
_entity.type
_entity.pdbx_description
1 polymer ?
#
loop_
_entity_poly.entity_id
_entity_poly.type
_entity_poly.pdbx_seq_one_letter_code
_entity_poly.pdbx_strand_id
1 'polypeptide(L)'
;MIEKAFTMNRLAAKMQTKNEHSFTLSLTTLAFTVCFAVWTIFAIIGVQIKQDMSLSDTQFSLLIGTPILTGSLVRLFFGIWADQYGGRPIFMAVMLSSAFFTWCLTYADTYEMMLLTALGVGIAGGSFVVGIAYLSKFYDKKNQGTALGVYGMGNIGAAVTKFIAPFVMVAYGWHMVAQVWAVALVVMAVVFWLFTKDEPQIQAQKTSKAAPKSTWESLKPLKKLQVWRFSLYYFFVFGGFVALALWLPRYYVGVYDMDIKMAGVLAASFSVAGSLFRAAGGYLSDKYGARVVMYWTFIVCAFCCFLLAYPETDYVVHGIKGDITFSFGWGFIPFTIIVFVLGFFMSLGKAAIYKHIPVYYPNDVGAVAGIVGLIGGLGGFFLPLAFGIMNDVLNIWTSCFMLMFVLVAIALAWMHITIVLMERTMKKSKYLPELGDAPTNT
;
A
#
# COMPACT_ATOMS: atom_id res chain seq x y z
N MET A 1 50.89 1.88 -13.43
CA MET A 1 50.48 0.75 -12.55
C MET A 1 49.67 1.21 -11.34
N ILE A 2 50.09 2.27 -10.64
CA ILE A 2 49.42 2.83 -9.45
C ILE A 2 48.01 3.38 -9.78
N GLU A 3 47.83 4.05 -10.90
CA GLU A 3 46.55 4.62 -11.33
C GLU A 3 45.48 3.55 -11.67
N LYS A 4 45.90 2.42 -12.30
CA LYS A 4 45.03 1.25 -12.53
C LYS A 4 44.61 0.58 -11.21
N ALA A 5 45.54 0.46 -10.26
CA ALA A 5 45.24 -0.12 -8.94
C ALA A 5 44.26 0.78 -8.14
N PHE A 6 44.41 2.10 -8.21
CA PHE A 6 43.53 3.07 -7.58
C PHE A 6 42.11 3.06 -8.21
N THR A 7 42.04 2.94 -9.54
CA THR A 7 40.77 2.81 -10.28
C THR A 7 40.07 1.47 -9.95
N MET A 8 40.82 0.36 -9.90
CA MET A 8 40.29 -0.94 -9.51
C MET A 8 39.77 -0.96 -8.06
N ASN A 9 40.53 -0.36 -7.11
CA ASN A 9 40.05 -0.25 -5.72
C ASN A 9 38.79 0.61 -5.58
N ARG A 10 38.67 1.72 -6.34
CA ARG A 10 37.43 2.52 -6.38
C ARG A 10 36.26 1.75 -6.98
N LEU A 11 36.47 0.97 -8.03
CA LEU A 11 35.44 0.11 -8.64
C LEU A 11 35.01 -1.00 -7.68
N ALA A 12 35.94 -1.66 -7.03
CA ALA A 12 35.66 -2.69 -6.03
C ALA A 12 34.85 -2.14 -4.84
N ALA A 13 35.25 -0.98 -4.29
CA ALA A 13 34.51 -0.31 -3.21
C ALA A 13 33.09 0.08 -3.66
N LYS A 14 32.91 0.58 -4.89
CA LYS A 14 31.62 0.94 -5.45
C LYS A 14 30.72 -0.27 -5.72
N MET A 15 31.29 -1.41 -6.10
CA MET A 15 30.57 -2.68 -6.25
C MET A 15 30.14 -3.24 -4.89
N GLN A 16 31.01 -3.16 -3.89
CA GLN A 16 30.70 -3.63 -2.54
C GLN A 16 29.56 -2.82 -1.91
N THR A 17 29.58 -1.48 -2.02
CA THR A 17 28.48 -0.62 -1.54
C THR A 17 27.18 -0.90 -2.28
N LYS A 18 27.22 -1.13 -3.59
CA LYS A 18 26.03 -1.49 -4.37
C LYS A 18 25.42 -2.82 -3.93
N ASN A 19 26.23 -3.83 -3.65
CA ASN A 19 25.77 -5.13 -3.17
C ASN A 19 25.17 -5.01 -1.76
N GLU A 20 25.77 -4.22 -0.86
CA GLU A 20 25.23 -3.94 0.47
C GLU A 20 23.85 -3.25 0.41
N HIS A 21 23.70 -2.25 -0.48
CA HIS A 21 22.41 -1.57 -0.67
C HIS A 21 21.32 -2.52 -1.21
N SER A 22 21.67 -3.37 -2.19
CA SER A 22 20.74 -4.36 -2.75
C SER A 22 20.33 -5.40 -1.72
N PHE A 23 21.24 -5.86 -0.88
CA PHE A 23 20.97 -6.78 0.19
C PHE A 23 20.06 -6.14 1.26
N THR A 24 20.35 -4.90 1.66
CA THR A 24 19.51 -4.13 2.59
C THR A 24 18.10 -3.96 2.04
N LEU A 25 17.95 -3.65 0.75
CA LEU A 25 16.66 -3.55 0.08
C LEU A 25 15.89 -4.87 0.14
N SER A 26 16.53 -5.97 -0.23
CA SER A 26 15.90 -7.30 -0.25
C SER A 26 15.43 -7.71 1.14
N LEU A 27 16.28 -7.52 2.15
CA LEU A 27 15.95 -7.85 3.53
C LEU A 27 14.84 -6.97 4.11
N THR A 28 14.87 -5.67 3.80
CA THR A 28 13.81 -4.74 4.24
C THR A 28 12.48 -5.05 3.53
N THR A 29 12.53 -5.46 2.27
CA THR A 29 11.34 -5.90 1.52
C THR A 29 10.75 -7.17 2.13
N LEU A 30 11.59 -8.14 2.49
CA LEU A 30 11.15 -9.37 3.17
C LEU A 30 10.53 -9.06 4.54
N ALA A 31 11.16 -8.19 5.33
CA ALA A 31 10.62 -7.75 6.62
C ALA A 31 9.26 -7.08 6.46
N PHE A 32 9.10 -6.22 5.45
CA PHE A 32 7.81 -5.62 5.14
C PHE A 32 6.79 -6.66 4.68
N THR A 33 7.19 -7.67 3.91
CA THR A 33 6.30 -8.78 3.49
C THR A 33 5.74 -9.51 4.70
N VAL A 34 6.57 -9.83 5.68
CA VAL A 34 6.13 -10.50 6.92
C VAL A 34 5.20 -9.59 7.73
N CYS A 35 5.55 -8.31 7.89
CA CYS A 35 4.68 -7.33 8.54
C CYS A 35 3.32 -7.22 7.85
N PHE A 36 3.29 -7.17 6.52
CA PHE A 36 2.07 -7.04 5.76
C PHE A 36 1.20 -8.32 5.81
N ALA A 37 1.85 -9.50 5.88
CA ALA A 37 1.17 -10.77 6.10
C ALA A 37 0.44 -10.79 7.44
N VAL A 38 1.10 -10.33 8.51
CA VAL A 38 0.49 -10.21 9.85
C VAL A 38 -0.60 -9.15 9.87
N TRP A 39 -0.39 -8.00 9.24
CA TRP A 39 -1.37 -6.91 9.20
C TRP A 39 -2.71 -7.34 8.60
N THR A 40 -2.70 -8.28 7.69
CA THR A 40 -3.89 -8.78 7.00
C THR A 40 -4.39 -10.14 7.53
N ILE A 41 -3.88 -10.61 8.66
CA ILE A 41 -4.17 -11.96 9.21
C ILE A 41 -5.67 -12.18 9.43
N PHE A 42 -6.40 -11.16 9.91
CA PHE A 42 -7.83 -11.24 10.19
C PHE A 42 -8.69 -11.46 8.94
N ALA A 43 -8.18 -11.21 7.74
CA ALA A 43 -8.88 -11.56 6.50
C ALA A 43 -9.15 -13.08 6.37
N ILE A 44 -8.35 -13.90 7.05
CA ILE A 44 -8.47 -15.37 7.05
C ILE A 44 -8.99 -15.88 8.39
N ILE A 45 -8.27 -15.60 9.49
CA ILE A 45 -8.67 -16.15 10.81
C ILE A 45 -10.00 -15.55 11.30
N GLY A 46 -10.33 -14.33 10.89
CA GLY A 46 -11.56 -13.66 11.29
C GLY A 46 -12.82 -14.41 10.90
N VAL A 47 -12.79 -15.21 9.83
CA VAL A 47 -13.94 -16.01 9.40
C VAL A 47 -14.26 -17.08 10.46
N GLN A 48 -13.24 -17.78 10.96
CA GLN A 48 -13.44 -18.79 12.01
C GLN A 48 -13.77 -18.14 13.35
N ILE A 49 -13.08 -17.05 13.72
CA ILE A 49 -13.40 -16.28 14.94
C ILE A 49 -14.86 -15.82 14.94
N LYS A 50 -15.39 -15.38 13.79
CA LYS A 50 -16.81 -15.01 13.66
C LYS A 50 -17.73 -16.17 14.02
N GLN A 51 -17.42 -17.38 13.56
CA GLN A 51 -18.20 -18.58 13.85
C GLN A 51 -18.07 -18.99 15.33
N ASP A 52 -16.85 -19.06 15.85
CA ASP A 52 -16.55 -19.50 17.20
C ASP A 52 -17.19 -18.59 18.27
N MET A 53 -17.20 -17.27 18.01
CA MET A 53 -17.74 -16.26 18.92
C MET A 53 -19.15 -15.79 18.56
N SER A 54 -19.78 -16.35 17.52
CA SER A 54 -21.11 -15.97 17.03
C SER A 54 -21.26 -14.46 16.78
N LEU A 55 -20.23 -13.83 16.18
CA LEU A 55 -20.20 -12.39 15.95
C LEU A 55 -21.22 -11.96 14.89
N SER A 56 -21.89 -10.83 15.14
CA SER A 56 -22.69 -10.16 14.12
C SER A 56 -21.81 -9.68 12.95
N ASP A 57 -22.41 -9.39 11.78
CA ASP A 57 -21.67 -8.86 10.62
C ASP A 57 -20.98 -7.52 10.93
N THR A 58 -21.61 -6.67 11.72
CA THR A 58 -21.04 -5.41 12.19
C THR A 58 -19.82 -5.64 13.08
N GLN A 59 -19.91 -6.55 14.05
CA GLN A 59 -18.79 -6.90 14.94
C GLN A 59 -17.62 -7.50 14.16
N PHE A 60 -17.92 -8.41 13.23
CA PHE A 60 -16.91 -8.99 12.35
C PHE A 60 -16.22 -7.91 11.49
N SER A 61 -16.99 -7.03 10.86
CA SER A 61 -16.45 -5.94 10.03
C SER A 61 -15.57 -4.99 10.83
N LEU A 62 -15.95 -4.68 12.06
CA LEU A 62 -15.14 -3.86 12.95
C LEU A 62 -13.85 -4.59 13.34
N LEU A 63 -13.90 -5.88 13.64
CA LEU A 63 -12.73 -6.68 14.01
C LEU A 63 -11.70 -6.70 12.88
N ILE A 64 -12.10 -7.02 11.64
CA ILE A 64 -11.17 -7.07 10.49
C ILE A 64 -10.66 -5.69 10.08
N GLY A 65 -11.45 -4.64 10.30
CA GLY A 65 -11.08 -3.24 10.01
C GLY A 65 -10.14 -2.64 11.05
N THR A 66 -10.17 -3.09 12.28
CA THR A 66 -9.40 -2.52 13.39
C THR A 66 -7.88 -2.49 13.13
N PRO A 67 -7.22 -3.56 12.63
CA PRO A 67 -5.80 -3.48 12.27
C PRO A 67 -5.51 -2.49 11.15
N ILE A 68 -6.45 -2.34 10.19
CA ILE A 68 -6.27 -1.39 9.08
C ILE A 68 -6.31 0.05 9.61
N LEU A 69 -7.23 0.33 10.52
CA LEU A 69 -7.34 1.64 11.16
C LEU A 69 -6.06 1.98 11.93
N THR A 70 -5.64 1.12 12.85
CA THR A 70 -4.42 1.35 13.66
C THR A 70 -3.19 1.46 12.79
N GLY A 71 -3.02 0.52 11.84
CA GLY A 71 -1.88 0.53 10.94
C GLY A 71 -1.81 1.78 10.07
N SER A 72 -2.94 2.42 9.81
CA SER A 72 -2.98 3.72 9.11
C SER A 72 -2.57 4.86 10.02
N LEU A 73 -3.11 4.93 11.22
CA LEU A 73 -2.86 6.02 12.18
C LEU A 73 -1.41 6.07 12.64
N VAL A 74 -0.80 4.93 12.96
CA VAL A 74 0.58 4.86 13.47
C VAL A 74 1.62 5.28 12.40
N ARG A 75 1.30 5.25 11.12
CA ARG A 75 2.21 5.65 10.03
C ARG A 75 2.76 7.05 10.19
N LEU A 76 1.95 7.98 10.66
CA LEU A 76 2.39 9.35 10.87
C LEU A 76 3.52 9.41 11.91
N PHE A 77 3.31 8.81 13.06
CA PHE A 77 4.28 8.81 14.15
C PHE A 77 5.54 8.02 13.80
N PHE A 78 5.38 6.84 13.24
CA PHE A 78 6.52 6.00 12.85
C PHE A 78 7.34 6.58 11.70
N GLY A 79 6.71 7.31 10.77
CA GLY A 79 7.43 8.08 9.76
C GLY A 79 8.31 9.17 10.38
N ILE A 80 7.76 9.96 11.31
CA ILE A 80 8.50 11.00 12.04
C ILE A 80 9.63 10.38 12.86
N TRP A 81 9.36 9.32 13.62
CA TRP A 81 10.36 8.66 14.44
C TRP A 81 11.46 8.00 13.60
N ALA A 82 11.14 7.48 12.43
CA ALA A 82 12.15 6.95 11.49
C ALA A 82 13.10 8.05 10.98
N ASP A 83 12.59 9.27 10.76
CA ASP A 83 13.42 10.41 10.38
C ASP A 83 14.29 10.91 11.56
N GLN A 84 13.78 10.84 12.80
CA GLN A 84 14.43 11.35 14.00
C GLN A 84 15.45 10.39 14.60
N TYR A 85 15.08 9.10 14.71
CA TYR A 85 15.84 8.08 15.44
C TYR A 85 16.48 7.02 14.52
N GLY A 86 16.13 7.05 13.22
CA GLY A 86 16.56 6.09 12.22
C GLY A 86 15.53 5.00 11.96
N GLY A 87 15.49 4.54 10.70
CA GLY A 87 14.51 3.55 10.28
C GLY A 87 14.77 2.16 10.87
N ARG A 88 16.04 1.75 11.04
CA ARG A 88 16.40 0.43 11.55
C ARG A 88 15.83 0.12 12.94
N PRO A 89 16.05 0.94 14.00
CA PRO A 89 15.51 0.64 15.33
C PRO A 89 13.98 0.74 15.36
N ILE A 90 13.38 1.68 14.62
CA ILE A 90 11.92 1.81 14.55
C ILE A 90 11.29 0.63 13.84
N PHE A 91 11.90 0.12 12.75
CA PHE A 91 11.40 -1.07 12.06
C PHE A 91 11.42 -2.31 12.97
N MET A 92 12.50 -2.50 13.71
CA MET A 92 12.60 -3.58 14.71
C MET A 92 11.50 -3.44 15.78
N ALA A 93 11.30 -2.24 16.34
CA ALA A 93 10.27 -1.99 17.33
C ALA A 93 8.86 -2.30 16.80
N VAL A 94 8.57 -1.95 15.54
CA VAL A 94 7.31 -2.28 14.87
C VAL A 94 7.11 -3.78 14.77
N MET A 95 8.12 -4.53 14.35
CA MET A 95 8.03 -6.00 14.24
C MET A 95 7.81 -6.66 15.61
N LEU A 96 8.57 -6.28 16.62
CA LEU A 96 8.49 -6.88 17.96
C LEU A 96 7.17 -6.54 18.67
N SER A 97 6.71 -5.29 18.60
CA SER A 97 5.44 -4.90 19.20
C SER A 97 4.27 -5.61 18.51
N SER A 98 4.27 -5.70 17.17
CA SER A 98 3.25 -6.45 16.44
C SER A 98 3.28 -7.94 16.75
N ALA A 99 4.48 -8.54 16.88
CA ALA A 99 4.64 -9.94 17.28
C ALA A 99 4.03 -10.20 18.66
N PHE A 100 4.29 -9.33 19.61
CA PHE A 100 3.72 -9.42 20.96
C PHE A 100 2.19 -9.44 20.92
N PHE A 101 1.56 -8.50 20.26
CA PHE A 101 0.09 -8.46 20.18
C PHE A 101 -0.49 -9.60 19.34
N THR A 102 0.20 -10.04 18.29
CA THR A 102 -0.22 -11.21 17.49
C THR A 102 -0.15 -12.50 18.31
N TRP A 103 0.82 -12.60 19.21
CA TRP A 103 0.87 -13.70 20.17
C TRP A 103 -0.24 -13.59 21.23
N CYS A 104 -0.45 -12.39 21.81
CA CYS A 104 -1.52 -12.14 22.78
C CYS A 104 -2.92 -12.43 22.22
N LEU A 105 -3.11 -12.28 20.90
CA LEU A 105 -4.37 -12.61 20.23
C LEU A 105 -4.82 -14.05 20.51
N THR A 106 -3.86 -14.98 20.70
CA THR A 106 -4.17 -16.40 20.98
C THR A 106 -4.82 -16.64 22.35
N TYR A 107 -4.83 -15.65 23.23
CA TYR A 107 -5.43 -15.68 24.56
C TYR A 107 -6.68 -14.79 24.66
N ALA A 108 -7.16 -14.27 23.54
CA ALA A 108 -8.29 -13.36 23.53
C ALA A 108 -9.61 -14.16 23.49
N ASP A 109 -10.24 -14.33 24.65
CA ASP A 109 -11.47 -15.12 24.82
C ASP A 109 -12.74 -14.26 24.70
N THR A 110 -12.62 -12.92 24.72
CA THR A 110 -13.75 -12.00 24.56
C THR A 110 -13.57 -11.10 23.34
N TYR A 111 -14.68 -10.58 22.84
CA TYR A 111 -14.66 -9.69 21.68
C TYR A 111 -13.84 -8.43 21.92
N GLU A 112 -13.93 -7.85 23.13
CA GLU A 112 -13.15 -6.67 23.53
C GLU A 112 -11.64 -6.96 23.54
N MET A 113 -11.24 -8.13 24.06
CA MET A 113 -9.82 -8.57 24.00
C MET A 113 -9.36 -8.79 22.57
N MET A 114 -10.23 -9.35 21.71
CA MET A 114 -9.95 -9.48 20.27
C MET A 114 -9.71 -8.12 19.63
N LEU A 115 -10.56 -7.12 19.90
CA LEU A 115 -10.38 -5.76 19.38
C LEU A 115 -9.08 -5.12 19.89
N LEU A 116 -8.80 -5.26 21.19
CA LEU A 116 -7.58 -4.70 21.79
C LEU A 116 -6.32 -5.31 21.16
N THR A 117 -6.28 -6.62 21.01
CA THR A 117 -5.15 -7.30 20.36
C THR A 117 -5.06 -6.96 18.88
N ALA A 118 -6.21 -6.82 18.20
CA ALA A 118 -6.27 -6.39 16.79
C ALA A 118 -5.68 -4.97 16.58
N LEU A 119 -5.91 -4.03 17.53
CA LEU A 119 -5.25 -2.73 17.53
C LEU A 119 -3.72 -2.88 17.54
N GLY A 120 -3.20 -3.77 18.39
CA GLY A 120 -1.77 -4.03 18.48
C GLY A 120 -1.20 -4.73 17.24
N VAL A 121 -1.91 -5.72 16.68
CA VAL A 121 -1.56 -6.36 15.39
C VAL A 121 -1.46 -5.31 14.28
N GLY A 122 -2.33 -4.31 14.31
CA GLY A 122 -2.35 -3.19 13.37
C GLY A 122 -1.06 -2.38 13.29
N ILE A 123 -0.23 -2.37 14.34
CA ILE A 123 1.07 -1.68 14.38
C ILE A 123 1.95 -2.11 13.20
N ALA A 124 1.86 -3.38 12.77
CA ALA A 124 2.58 -3.91 11.61
C ALA A 124 2.37 -3.08 10.32
N GLY A 125 1.20 -2.44 10.16
CA GLY A 125 0.91 -1.57 9.02
C GLY A 125 1.76 -0.30 8.96
N GLY A 126 2.40 0.09 10.06
CA GLY A 126 3.35 1.20 10.12
C GLY A 126 4.71 0.91 9.49
N SER A 127 5.08 -0.37 9.32
CA SER A 127 6.35 -0.80 8.74
C SER A 127 6.61 -0.19 7.36
N PHE A 128 5.56 0.04 6.56
CA PHE A 128 5.70 0.59 5.22
C PHE A 128 6.41 1.94 5.20
N VAL A 129 5.96 2.89 6.00
CA VAL A 129 6.53 4.25 6.00
C VAL A 129 7.92 4.29 6.62
N VAL A 130 8.18 3.42 7.60
CA VAL A 130 9.50 3.26 8.20
C VAL A 130 10.52 2.79 7.17
N GLY A 131 10.18 1.79 6.37
CA GLY A 131 11.07 1.30 5.32
C GLY A 131 11.25 2.29 4.17
N ILE A 132 10.24 3.11 3.84
CA ILE A 132 10.37 4.22 2.89
C ILE A 132 11.40 5.23 3.40
N ALA A 133 11.27 5.68 4.66
CA ALA A 133 12.20 6.62 5.29
C ALA A 133 13.63 6.04 5.33
N TYR A 134 13.76 4.77 5.73
CA TYR A 134 15.01 4.04 5.82
C TYR A 134 15.70 3.91 4.45
N LEU A 135 15.04 3.30 3.48
CA LEU A 135 15.62 2.98 2.18
C LEU A 135 15.88 4.21 1.31
N SER A 136 15.08 5.27 1.44
CA SER A 136 15.28 6.49 0.65
C SER A 136 16.65 7.14 0.87
N LYS A 137 17.32 6.84 1.99
CA LYS A 137 18.63 7.37 2.36
C LYS A 137 19.82 6.58 1.79
N PHE A 138 19.57 5.39 1.22
CA PHE A 138 20.59 4.55 0.59
C PHE A 138 20.64 4.68 -0.93
N TYR A 139 19.63 5.30 -1.56
CA TYR A 139 19.51 5.37 -3.01
C TYR A 139 19.46 6.81 -3.52
N ASP A 140 20.21 7.07 -4.59
CA ASP A 140 20.19 8.34 -5.31
C ASP A 140 18.81 8.57 -5.97
N LYS A 141 18.43 9.84 -6.15
CA LYS A 141 17.15 10.26 -6.76
C LYS A 141 16.85 9.53 -8.08
N LYS A 142 17.89 9.19 -8.88
CA LYS A 142 17.76 8.51 -10.18
C LYS A 142 17.19 7.09 -10.06
N ASN A 143 17.57 6.33 -9.02
CA ASN A 143 17.21 4.91 -8.84
C ASN A 143 16.25 4.69 -7.66
N GLN A 144 15.85 5.75 -6.99
CA GLN A 144 15.07 5.70 -5.76
C GLN A 144 13.65 5.17 -6.00
N GLY A 145 13.05 5.51 -7.15
CA GLY A 145 11.72 5.01 -7.52
C GLY A 145 11.71 3.50 -7.67
N THR A 146 12.70 2.93 -8.36
CA THR A 146 12.86 1.48 -8.50
C THR A 146 13.05 0.81 -7.15
N ALA A 147 13.94 1.32 -6.30
CA ALA A 147 14.19 0.75 -4.97
C ALA A 147 12.94 0.78 -4.09
N LEU A 148 12.25 1.92 -4.01
CA LEU A 148 11.01 2.05 -3.23
C LEU A 148 9.85 1.24 -3.84
N GLY A 149 9.85 1.06 -5.17
CA GLY A 149 8.92 0.19 -5.87
C GLY A 149 9.13 -1.28 -5.50
N VAL A 150 10.38 -1.76 -5.51
CA VAL A 150 10.76 -3.11 -5.06
C VAL A 150 10.38 -3.32 -3.59
N TYR A 151 10.71 -2.38 -2.72
CA TYR A 151 10.27 -2.42 -1.33
C TYR A 151 8.75 -2.57 -1.21
N GLY A 152 8.02 -1.79 -1.98
CA GLY A 152 6.55 -1.83 -1.97
C GLY A 152 5.94 -3.14 -2.48
N MET A 153 6.70 -4.02 -3.16
CA MET A 153 6.25 -5.38 -3.50
C MET A 153 5.95 -6.22 -2.25
N GLY A 154 6.49 -5.86 -1.09
CA GLY A 154 6.21 -6.51 0.19
C GLY A 154 4.70 -6.55 0.55
N ASN A 155 3.85 -5.74 -0.08
CA ASN A 155 2.39 -5.89 0.01
C ASN A 155 1.91 -7.30 -0.39
N ILE A 156 2.72 -8.11 -1.09
CA ILE A 156 2.41 -9.51 -1.43
C ILE A 156 2.21 -10.37 -0.17
N GLY A 157 2.66 -9.91 0.99
CA GLY A 157 2.39 -10.56 2.28
C GLY A 157 0.90 -10.88 2.50
N ALA A 158 0.00 -10.03 1.99
CA ALA A 158 -1.45 -10.33 2.02
C ALA A 158 -1.82 -11.59 1.21
N ALA A 159 -1.16 -11.81 0.06
CA ALA A 159 -1.36 -13.03 -0.71
C ALA A 159 -0.74 -14.24 0.01
N VAL A 160 0.45 -14.08 0.59
CA VAL A 160 1.12 -15.13 1.38
C VAL A 160 0.20 -15.62 2.49
N THR A 161 -0.41 -14.71 3.25
CA THR A 161 -1.39 -15.08 4.29
C THR A 161 -2.59 -15.83 3.70
N LYS A 162 -3.17 -15.34 2.59
CA LYS A 162 -4.33 -15.98 1.95
C LYS A 162 -4.03 -17.38 1.41
N PHE A 163 -2.80 -17.64 0.99
CA PHE A 163 -2.40 -18.97 0.49
C PHE A 163 -1.97 -19.92 1.62
N ILE A 164 -1.28 -19.44 2.66
CA ILE A 164 -0.68 -20.33 3.67
C ILE A 164 -1.61 -20.49 4.88
N ALA A 165 -2.20 -19.40 5.39
CA ALA A 165 -2.97 -19.43 6.62
C ALA A 165 -4.16 -20.41 6.61
N PRO A 166 -4.93 -20.60 5.52
CA PRO A 166 -6.02 -21.58 5.50
C PRO A 166 -5.56 -23.02 5.77
N PHE A 167 -4.38 -23.42 5.27
CA PHE A 167 -3.84 -24.77 5.51
C PHE A 167 -3.48 -24.99 6.97
N VAL A 168 -2.81 -24.00 7.59
CA VAL A 168 -2.46 -24.04 9.02
C VAL A 168 -3.75 -24.01 9.85
N MET A 169 -4.71 -23.18 9.47
CA MET A 169 -5.98 -23.01 10.18
C MET A 169 -6.82 -24.31 10.20
N VAL A 170 -6.93 -24.98 9.05
CA VAL A 170 -7.67 -26.25 8.94
C VAL A 170 -7.01 -27.37 9.74
N ALA A 171 -5.65 -27.42 9.77
CA ALA A 171 -4.91 -28.47 10.46
C ALA A 171 -4.82 -28.26 11.99
N TYR A 172 -4.69 -27.00 12.43
CA TYR A 172 -4.31 -26.67 13.81
C TYR A 172 -5.13 -25.55 14.45
N GLY A 173 -6.14 -25.03 13.77
CA GLY A 173 -6.97 -23.90 14.23
C GLY A 173 -6.30 -22.52 14.02
N TRP A 174 -7.09 -21.47 14.20
CA TRP A 174 -6.67 -20.10 13.96
C TRP A 174 -5.63 -19.60 14.98
N HIS A 175 -5.61 -20.14 16.20
CA HIS A 175 -4.62 -19.82 17.23
C HIS A 175 -3.18 -20.14 16.73
N MET A 176 -3.00 -21.31 16.11
CA MET A 176 -1.70 -21.70 15.54
C MET A 176 -1.26 -20.75 14.41
N VAL A 177 -2.21 -20.26 13.61
CA VAL A 177 -1.89 -19.24 12.59
C VAL A 177 -1.31 -17.99 13.26
N ALA A 178 -1.95 -17.47 14.30
CA ALA A 178 -1.48 -16.30 15.02
C ALA A 178 -0.08 -16.54 15.65
N GLN A 179 0.16 -17.71 16.24
CA GLN A 179 1.46 -18.08 16.82
C GLN A 179 2.57 -18.14 15.78
N VAL A 180 2.32 -18.82 14.65
CA VAL A 180 3.30 -18.95 13.55
C VAL A 180 3.65 -17.58 12.98
N TRP A 181 2.68 -16.71 12.76
CA TRP A 181 2.90 -15.34 12.26
C TRP A 181 3.65 -14.47 13.28
N ALA A 182 3.36 -14.61 14.58
CA ALA A 182 4.09 -13.92 15.64
C ALA A 182 5.56 -14.35 15.68
N VAL A 183 5.82 -15.68 15.63
CA VAL A 183 7.19 -16.22 15.59
C VAL A 183 7.92 -15.74 14.33
N ALA A 184 7.27 -15.74 13.18
CA ALA A 184 7.86 -15.25 11.94
C ALA A 184 8.30 -13.78 12.06
N LEU A 185 7.51 -12.91 12.74
CA LEU A 185 7.90 -11.52 13.01
C LEU A 185 9.13 -11.42 13.93
N VAL A 186 9.19 -12.22 15.00
CA VAL A 186 10.34 -12.23 15.90
C VAL A 186 11.61 -12.67 15.17
N VAL A 187 11.54 -13.77 14.44
CA VAL A 187 12.66 -14.27 13.63
C VAL A 187 13.10 -13.22 12.62
N MET A 188 12.14 -12.60 11.92
CA MET A 188 12.44 -11.55 10.94
C MET A 188 13.06 -10.31 11.61
N ALA A 189 12.60 -9.91 12.80
CA ALA A 189 13.18 -8.79 13.54
C ALA A 189 14.64 -9.06 13.92
N VAL A 190 14.95 -10.26 14.39
CA VAL A 190 16.32 -10.66 14.72
C VAL A 190 17.21 -10.67 13.46
N VAL A 191 16.76 -11.31 12.38
CA VAL A 191 17.47 -11.35 11.10
C VAL A 191 17.71 -9.94 10.57
N PHE A 192 16.67 -9.09 10.56
CA PHE A 192 16.77 -7.71 10.12
C PHE A 192 17.80 -6.92 10.94
N TRP A 193 17.77 -7.05 12.27
CA TRP A 193 18.70 -6.37 13.16
C TRP A 193 20.15 -6.82 12.96
N LEU A 194 20.40 -8.10 12.78
CA LEU A 194 21.76 -8.65 12.63
C LEU A 194 22.39 -8.26 11.27
N PHE A 195 21.59 -8.22 10.21
CA PHE A 195 22.11 -8.08 8.85
C PHE A 195 21.90 -6.71 8.20
N THR A 196 21.25 -5.75 8.87
CA THR A 196 21.14 -4.37 8.38
C THR A 196 22.04 -3.42 9.17
N LYS A 197 22.27 -2.23 8.62
CA LYS A 197 23.06 -1.15 9.23
C LYS A 197 22.19 0.10 9.37
N ASP A 198 22.56 0.97 10.31
CA ASP A 198 21.95 2.29 10.43
C ASP A 198 22.26 3.13 9.19
N GLU A 199 21.36 4.06 8.86
CA GLU A 199 21.54 4.97 7.74
C GLU A 199 22.75 5.90 7.93
N PRO A 200 23.47 6.28 6.86
CA PRO A 200 24.65 7.15 6.96
C PRO A 200 24.39 8.47 7.68
N GLN A 201 23.19 9.07 7.46
CA GLN A 201 22.81 10.33 8.10
C GLN A 201 22.61 10.18 9.63
N ILE A 202 22.02 9.06 10.06
CA ILE A 202 21.82 8.78 11.49
C ILE A 202 23.16 8.46 12.16
N GLN A 203 24.07 7.76 11.48
CA GLN A 203 25.43 7.53 11.98
C GLN A 203 26.17 8.86 12.19
N ALA A 204 26.10 9.77 11.21
CA ALA A 204 26.68 11.10 11.32
C ALA A 204 26.04 11.93 12.46
N GLN A 205 24.73 11.87 12.63
CA GLN A 205 23.99 12.53 13.70
C GLN A 205 24.40 12.01 15.09
N LYS A 206 24.52 10.69 15.26
CA LYS A 206 25.00 10.07 16.51
C LYS A 206 26.42 10.52 16.84
N THR A 207 27.28 10.68 15.85
CA THR A 207 28.67 11.13 16.02
C THR A 207 28.73 12.63 16.40
N SER A 208 27.90 13.47 15.78
CA SER A 208 27.88 14.92 16.04
C SER A 208 27.07 15.31 17.30
N LYS A 209 26.39 14.35 17.96
CA LYS A 209 25.47 14.59 19.09
C LYS A 209 24.40 15.66 18.80
N ALA A 210 24.05 15.86 17.54
CA ALA A 210 23.00 16.80 17.16
C ALA A 210 21.63 16.32 17.64
N ALA A 211 20.84 17.24 18.21
CA ALA A 211 19.47 16.92 18.63
C ALA A 211 18.59 16.58 17.40
N PRO A 212 17.69 15.61 17.52
CA PRO A 212 16.73 15.31 16.44
C PRO A 212 15.77 16.49 16.25
N LYS A 213 15.24 16.63 15.03
CA LYS A 213 14.22 17.64 14.74
C LYS A 213 13.01 17.46 15.65
N SER A 214 12.37 18.56 16.04
CA SER A 214 11.13 18.52 16.81
C SER A 214 10.00 17.86 16.00
N THR A 215 9.13 17.11 16.67
CA THR A 215 7.94 16.52 16.06
C THR A 215 7.04 17.57 15.40
N TRP A 216 6.90 18.74 16.02
CA TRP A 216 6.13 19.86 15.48
C TRP A 216 6.73 20.44 14.19
N GLU A 217 8.06 20.45 14.10
CA GLU A 217 8.73 20.86 12.86
C GLU A 217 8.51 19.85 11.75
N SER A 218 8.49 18.58 12.06
CA SER A 218 8.22 17.49 11.09
C SER A 218 6.78 17.52 10.57
N LEU A 219 5.85 18.22 11.23
CA LEU A 219 4.47 18.41 10.78
C LEU A 219 4.27 19.63 9.87
N LYS A 220 5.29 20.50 9.70
CA LYS A 220 5.19 21.67 8.80
C LYS A 220 4.73 21.34 7.36
N PRO A 221 5.12 20.18 6.76
CA PRO A 221 4.64 19.82 5.41
C PRO A 221 3.12 19.66 5.29
N LEU A 222 2.39 19.41 6.41
CA LEU A 222 0.92 19.35 6.42
C LEU A 222 0.25 20.64 5.91
N LYS A 223 0.92 21.78 6.02
CA LYS A 223 0.42 23.07 5.51
C LYS A 223 0.45 23.17 3.98
N LYS A 224 1.19 22.26 3.32
CA LYS A 224 1.36 22.31 1.86
C LYS A 224 0.26 21.50 1.17
N LEU A 225 -0.50 22.15 0.27
CA LEU A 225 -1.58 21.54 -0.51
C LEU A 225 -1.10 20.34 -1.34
N GLN A 226 0.17 20.31 -1.73
CA GLN A 226 0.77 19.20 -2.47
C GLN A 226 0.74 17.89 -1.68
N VAL A 227 0.94 17.92 -0.35
CA VAL A 227 0.86 16.73 0.51
C VAL A 227 -0.56 16.16 0.49
N TRP A 228 -1.58 17.01 0.56
CA TRP A 228 -2.99 16.60 0.51
C TRP A 228 -3.38 16.01 -0.85
N ARG A 229 -2.80 16.53 -1.93
CA ARG A 229 -2.97 15.93 -3.27
C ARG A 229 -2.37 14.54 -3.35
N PHE A 230 -1.14 14.35 -2.90
CA PHE A 230 -0.52 13.02 -2.83
C PHE A 230 -1.32 12.07 -1.94
N SER A 231 -1.89 12.59 -0.85
CA SER A 231 -2.74 11.83 0.05
C SER A 231 -4.03 11.34 -0.63
N LEU A 232 -4.71 12.20 -1.40
CA LEU A 232 -5.88 11.82 -2.18
C LEU A 232 -5.53 10.79 -3.27
N TYR A 233 -4.42 10.99 -3.98
CA TYR A 233 -3.99 10.04 -4.99
C TYR A 233 -3.69 8.68 -4.37
N TYR A 234 -3.04 8.67 -3.21
CA TYR A 234 -2.71 7.44 -2.50
C TYR A 234 -3.94 6.78 -1.86
N PHE A 235 -4.92 7.59 -1.43
CA PHE A 235 -6.23 7.10 -0.98
C PHE A 235 -6.91 6.25 -2.07
N PHE A 236 -6.85 6.67 -3.33
CA PHE A 236 -7.37 5.88 -4.44
C PHE A 236 -6.50 4.66 -4.74
N VAL A 237 -5.20 4.84 -5.04
CA VAL A 237 -4.37 3.72 -5.55
C VAL A 237 -3.99 2.70 -4.48
N PHE A 238 -3.92 3.08 -3.21
CA PHE A 238 -3.62 2.17 -2.09
C PHE A 238 -4.86 1.85 -1.27
N GLY A 239 -5.60 2.85 -0.83
CA GLY A 239 -6.84 2.64 -0.08
C GLY A 239 -7.86 1.86 -0.90
N GLY A 240 -8.10 2.27 -2.13
CA GLY A 240 -8.95 1.55 -3.07
C GLY A 240 -8.46 0.13 -3.38
N PHE A 241 -7.14 -0.06 -3.51
CA PHE A 241 -6.55 -1.39 -3.65
C PHE A 241 -6.84 -2.29 -2.45
N VAL A 242 -6.64 -1.79 -1.22
CA VAL A 242 -6.92 -2.57 0.00
C VAL A 242 -8.42 -2.87 0.10
N ALA A 243 -9.25 -1.87 -0.16
CA ALA A 243 -10.70 -2.01 -0.13
C ALA A 243 -11.22 -3.09 -1.10
N LEU A 244 -10.78 -3.03 -2.35
CA LEU A 244 -11.17 -4.03 -3.35
C LEU A 244 -10.56 -5.40 -3.03
N ALA A 245 -9.34 -5.47 -2.51
CA ALA A 245 -8.74 -6.75 -2.10
C ALA A 245 -9.55 -7.44 -0.99
N LEU A 246 -10.20 -6.67 -0.11
CA LEU A 246 -11.10 -7.19 0.92
C LEU A 246 -12.50 -7.52 0.38
N TRP A 247 -13.00 -6.73 -0.58
CA TRP A 247 -14.36 -6.81 -1.10
C TRP A 247 -14.55 -7.87 -2.19
N LEU A 248 -13.56 -8.05 -3.07
CA LEU A 248 -13.66 -8.93 -4.24
C LEU A 248 -14.05 -10.38 -3.94
N PRO A 249 -13.56 -11.06 -2.88
CA PRO A 249 -14.02 -12.42 -2.57
C PRO A 249 -15.54 -12.48 -2.38
N ARG A 250 -16.10 -11.55 -1.61
CA ARG A 250 -17.55 -11.43 -1.39
C ARG A 250 -18.29 -11.11 -2.70
N TYR A 251 -17.71 -10.27 -3.55
CA TYR A 251 -18.27 -9.92 -4.85
C TYR A 251 -18.38 -11.14 -5.77
N TYR A 252 -17.32 -11.97 -5.86
CA TYR A 252 -17.33 -13.19 -6.66
C TYR A 252 -18.37 -14.22 -6.17
N VAL A 253 -18.51 -14.36 -4.86
CA VAL A 253 -19.54 -15.23 -4.27
C VAL A 253 -20.94 -14.67 -4.56
N GLY A 254 -21.17 -13.37 -4.38
CA GLY A 254 -22.50 -12.78 -4.47
C GLY A 254 -23.00 -12.57 -5.91
N VAL A 255 -22.11 -12.31 -6.87
CA VAL A 255 -22.48 -12.02 -8.27
C VAL A 255 -22.40 -13.26 -9.15
N TYR A 256 -21.41 -14.12 -8.93
CA TYR A 256 -21.11 -15.26 -9.81
C TYR A 256 -21.41 -16.60 -9.15
N ASP A 257 -22.00 -16.61 -7.94
CA ASP A 257 -22.32 -17.82 -7.17
C ASP A 257 -21.15 -18.81 -7.02
N MET A 258 -19.95 -18.26 -6.86
CA MET A 258 -18.72 -19.04 -6.74
C MET A 258 -18.50 -19.54 -5.32
N ASP A 259 -17.92 -20.74 -5.21
CA ASP A 259 -17.40 -21.20 -3.93
C ASP A 259 -16.28 -20.29 -3.41
N ILE A 260 -16.13 -20.21 -2.08
CA ILE A 260 -15.21 -19.28 -1.43
C ILE A 260 -13.74 -19.52 -1.79
N LYS A 261 -13.36 -20.76 -2.14
CA LYS A 261 -11.98 -21.08 -2.53
C LYS A 261 -11.66 -20.48 -3.90
N MET A 262 -12.54 -20.69 -4.87
CA MET A 262 -12.38 -20.12 -6.22
C MET A 262 -12.47 -18.60 -6.18
N ALA A 263 -13.45 -18.05 -5.45
CA ALA A 263 -13.58 -16.61 -5.23
C ALA A 263 -12.30 -16.00 -4.63
N GLY A 264 -11.69 -16.68 -3.65
CA GLY A 264 -10.42 -16.29 -3.05
C GLY A 264 -9.25 -16.30 -4.04
N VAL A 265 -9.13 -17.34 -4.86
CA VAL A 265 -8.08 -17.45 -5.90
C VAL A 265 -8.21 -16.33 -6.93
N LEU A 266 -9.42 -16.07 -7.44
CA LEU A 266 -9.65 -15.00 -8.41
C LEU A 266 -9.40 -13.62 -7.81
N ALA A 267 -9.84 -13.37 -6.58
CA ALA A 267 -9.54 -12.13 -5.86
C ALA A 267 -8.04 -11.96 -5.54
N ALA A 268 -7.30 -13.08 -5.35
CA ALA A 268 -5.86 -13.03 -5.15
C ALA A 268 -5.13 -12.53 -6.40
N SER A 269 -5.64 -12.76 -7.60
CA SER A 269 -5.04 -12.28 -8.86
C SER A 269 -4.92 -10.75 -8.86
N PHE A 270 -5.95 -10.03 -8.40
CA PHE A 270 -5.93 -8.59 -8.19
C PHE A 270 -4.85 -8.16 -7.18
N SER A 271 -4.76 -8.88 -6.06
CA SER A 271 -3.79 -8.57 -5.00
C SER A 271 -2.35 -8.79 -5.45
N VAL A 272 -2.11 -9.85 -6.25
CA VAL A 272 -0.81 -10.14 -6.86
C VAL A 272 -0.44 -9.04 -7.86
N ALA A 273 -1.36 -8.70 -8.78
CA ALA A 273 -1.13 -7.62 -9.75
C ALA A 273 -0.84 -6.29 -9.05
N GLY A 274 -1.64 -5.94 -8.05
CA GLY A 274 -1.51 -4.73 -7.27
C GLY A 274 -0.24 -4.66 -6.40
N SER A 275 0.47 -5.76 -6.20
CA SER A 275 1.68 -5.81 -5.37
C SER A 275 2.96 -5.95 -6.18
N LEU A 276 3.07 -6.97 -7.04
CA LEU A 276 4.31 -7.30 -7.74
C LEU A 276 4.73 -6.22 -8.74
N PHE A 277 3.78 -5.67 -9.50
CA PHE A 277 4.10 -4.68 -10.53
C PHE A 277 4.48 -3.29 -9.96
N ARG A 278 4.54 -3.16 -8.64
CA ARG A 278 5.00 -1.92 -7.99
C ARG A 278 6.47 -1.62 -8.30
N ALA A 279 7.31 -2.64 -8.44
CA ALA A 279 8.68 -2.48 -8.91
C ALA A 279 8.73 -1.90 -10.34
N ALA A 280 7.88 -2.41 -11.25
CA ALA A 280 7.75 -1.87 -12.59
C ALA A 280 7.32 -0.40 -12.57
N GLY A 281 6.35 -0.05 -11.70
CA GLY A 281 5.92 1.34 -11.52
C GLY A 281 7.05 2.27 -11.04
N GLY A 282 7.90 1.78 -10.14
CA GLY A 282 9.10 2.48 -9.69
C GLY A 282 10.10 2.71 -10.82
N TYR A 283 10.42 1.66 -11.58
CA TYR A 283 11.31 1.74 -12.74
C TYR A 283 10.78 2.67 -13.83
N LEU A 284 9.49 2.56 -14.18
CA LEU A 284 8.86 3.44 -15.16
C LEU A 284 8.84 4.90 -14.68
N SER A 285 8.67 5.11 -13.37
CA SER A 285 8.74 6.45 -12.79
C SER A 285 10.15 7.05 -12.81
N ASP A 286 11.19 6.22 -12.69
CA ASP A 286 12.57 6.65 -12.85
C ASP A 286 12.90 6.97 -14.31
N LYS A 287 12.31 6.24 -15.26
CA LYS A 287 12.60 6.36 -16.70
C LYS A 287 11.80 7.46 -17.39
N TYR A 288 10.51 7.55 -17.12
CA TYR A 288 9.58 8.45 -17.83
C TYR A 288 9.07 9.61 -16.97
N GLY A 289 9.45 9.64 -15.69
CA GLY A 289 8.93 10.57 -14.69
C GLY A 289 7.65 10.09 -14.03
N ALA A 290 7.56 10.30 -12.72
CA ALA A 290 6.44 9.82 -11.91
C ALA A 290 5.10 10.46 -12.34
N ARG A 291 5.10 11.68 -12.87
CA ARG A 291 3.91 12.39 -13.37
C ARG A 291 3.27 11.66 -14.56
N VAL A 292 4.05 11.21 -15.52
CA VAL A 292 3.58 10.45 -16.69
C VAL A 292 2.96 9.13 -16.26
N VAL A 293 3.63 8.41 -15.35
CA VAL A 293 3.12 7.14 -14.81
C VAL A 293 1.81 7.35 -14.06
N MET A 294 1.64 8.47 -13.35
CA MET A 294 0.36 8.81 -12.70
C MET A 294 -0.77 9.08 -13.70
N TYR A 295 -0.51 9.74 -14.84
CA TYR A 295 -1.50 9.89 -15.89
C TYR A 295 -1.94 8.54 -16.45
N TRP A 296 -1.00 7.65 -16.79
CA TRP A 296 -1.34 6.29 -17.23
C TRP A 296 -2.19 5.56 -16.20
N THR A 297 -1.77 5.64 -14.93
CA THR A 297 -2.51 5.00 -13.84
C THR A 297 -3.96 5.49 -13.78
N PHE A 298 -4.17 6.81 -13.68
CA PHE A 298 -5.52 7.33 -13.46
C PHE A 298 -6.42 7.18 -14.68
N ILE A 299 -5.91 7.36 -15.90
CA ILE A 299 -6.69 7.19 -17.12
C ILE A 299 -7.15 5.74 -17.26
N VAL A 300 -6.23 4.77 -17.12
CA VAL A 300 -6.60 3.35 -17.28
C VAL A 300 -7.46 2.87 -16.10
N CYS A 301 -7.17 3.29 -14.87
CA CYS A 301 -8.03 2.96 -13.73
C CYS A 301 -9.44 3.54 -13.87
N ALA A 302 -9.58 4.78 -14.39
CA ALA A 302 -10.89 5.37 -14.66
C ALA A 302 -11.65 4.56 -15.70
N PHE A 303 -10.98 4.16 -16.78
CA PHE A 303 -11.59 3.32 -17.82
C PHE A 303 -12.01 1.94 -17.26
N CYS A 304 -11.14 1.27 -16.51
CA CYS A 304 -11.48 0.00 -15.87
C CYS A 304 -12.66 0.14 -14.89
N CYS A 305 -12.64 1.15 -14.02
CA CYS A 305 -13.73 1.39 -13.08
C CYS A 305 -15.05 1.74 -13.79
N PHE A 306 -15.01 2.49 -14.90
CA PHE A 306 -16.16 2.77 -15.73
C PHE A 306 -16.79 1.49 -16.30
N LEU A 307 -15.97 0.60 -16.87
CA LEU A 307 -16.44 -0.68 -17.37
C LEU A 307 -17.04 -1.57 -16.27
N LEU A 308 -16.37 -1.65 -15.11
CA LEU A 308 -16.80 -2.48 -13.98
C LEU A 308 -18.00 -1.90 -13.25
N ALA A 309 -18.23 -0.59 -13.33
CA ALA A 309 -19.39 0.08 -12.74
C ALA A 309 -20.72 -0.25 -13.44
N TYR A 310 -20.64 -0.83 -14.64
CA TYR A 310 -21.82 -1.17 -15.41
C TYR A 310 -22.52 -2.42 -14.81
N PRO A 311 -23.77 -2.27 -14.30
CA PRO A 311 -24.49 -3.40 -13.72
C PRO A 311 -25.01 -4.33 -14.81
N GLU A 312 -25.33 -5.57 -14.42
CA GLU A 312 -26.10 -6.45 -15.30
C GLU A 312 -27.44 -5.77 -15.63
N THR A 313 -27.74 -5.67 -16.93
CA THR A 313 -28.87 -4.88 -17.43
C THR A 313 -29.57 -5.62 -18.54
N ASP A 314 -30.89 -5.75 -18.41
CA ASP A 314 -31.74 -6.30 -19.46
C ASP A 314 -32.17 -5.17 -20.40
N TYR A 315 -31.92 -5.38 -21.68
CA TYR A 315 -32.29 -4.46 -22.74
C TYR A 315 -33.49 -4.99 -23.51
N VAL A 316 -34.43 -4.09 -23.77
CA VAL A 316 -35.50 -4.32 -24.73
C VAL A 316 -35.30 -3.35 -25.87
N VAL A 317 -34.93 -3.88 -27.05
CA VAL A 317 -34.78 -3.10 -28.28
C VAL A 317 -36.03 -3.26 -29.11
N HIS A 318 -36.74 -2.17 -29.33
CA HIS A 318 -37.92 -2.17 -30.20
C HIS A 318 -37.49 -2.31 -31.67
N GLY A 319 -37.41 -3.56 -32.15
CA GLY A 319 -37.05 -3.88 -33.54
C GLY A 319 -38.21 -3.77 -34.50
N ILE A 320 -37.92 -3.74 -35.81
CA ILE A 320 -38.93 -3.60 -36.87
C ILE A 320 -39.94 -4.79 -36.90
N LYS A 321 -39.51 -5.98 -36.43
CA LYS A 321 -40.31 -7.20 -36.41
C LYS A 321 -40.80 -7.63 -35.02
N GLY A 322 -40.62 -6.74 -34.01
CA GLY A 322 -40.98 -7.01 -32.62
C GLY A 322 -39.82 -6.72 -31.67
N ASP A 323 -40.06 -6.80 -30.39
CA ASP A 323 -39.10 -6.54 -29.35
C ASP A 323 -38.02 -7.63 -29.30
N ILE A 324 -36.75 -7.19 -29.20
CA ILE A 324 -35.58 -8.05 -29.05
C ILE A 324 -35.07 -7.81 -27.61
N THR A 325 -35.12 -8.85 -26.81
CA THR A 325 -34.59 -8.79 -25.42
C THR A 325 -33.22 -9.44 -25.39
N PHE A 326 -32.27 -8.77 -24.75
CA PHE A 326 -30.95 -9.35 -24.40
C PHE A 326 -30.42 -8.77 -23.11
N SER A 327 -29.70 -9.60 -22.35
CA SER A 327 -29.04 -9.19 -21.13
C SER A 327 -27.57 -8.92 -21.41
N PHE A 328 -27.05 -7.82 -20.87
CA PHE A 328 -25.62 -7.54 -20.89
C PHE A 328 -25.10 -7.46 -19.46
N GLY A 329 -24.07 -8.25 -19.19
CA GLY A 329 -23.33 -8.25 -17.94
C GLY A 329 -21.94 -8.85 -18.18
N TRP A 330 -21.00 -8.49 -17.33
CA TRP A 330 -19.65 -9.06 -17.42
C TRP A 330 -19.65 -10.49 -16.88
N GLY A 331 -19.31 -11.47 -17.73
CA GLY A 331 -18.96 -12.80 -17.22
C GLY A 331 -17.72 -12.74 -16.32
N PHE A 332 -17.52 -13.74 -15.47
CA PHE A 332 -16.44 -13.71 -14.47
C PHE A 332 -15.02 -13.63 -15.07
N ILE A 333 -14.78 -14.19 -16.27
CA ILE A 333 -13.48 -14.14 -16.92
C ILE A 333 -13.12 -12.71 -17.34
N PRO A 334 -13.91 -12.01 -18.19
CA PRO A 334 -13.61 -10.64 -18.58
C PRO A 334 -13.61 -9.69 -17.36
N PHE A 335 -14.48 -9.89 -16.37
CA PHE A 335 -14.46 -9.16 -15.12
C PHE A 335 -13.11 -9.31 -14.41
N THR A 336 -12.60 -10.54 -14.24
CA THR A 336 -11.33 -10.82 -13.59
C THR A 336 -10.16 -10.20 -14.35
N ILE A 337 -10.18 -10.21 -15.67
CA ILE A 337 -9.14 -9.57 -16.51
C ILE A 337 -9.14 -8.06 -16.27
N ILE A 338 -10.30 -7.39 -16.29
CA ILE A 338 -10.39 -5.95 -16.07
C ILE A 338 -9.93 -5.60 -14.66
N VAL A 339 -10.32 -6.38 -13.67
CA VAL A 339 -9.89 -6.21 -12.26
C VAL A 339 -8.38 -6.42 -12.12
N PHE A 340 -7.79 -7.40 -12.81
CA PHE A 340 -6.34 -7.59 -12.85
C PHE A 340 -5.62 -6.37 -13.43
N VAL A 341 -6.11 -5.83 -14.57
CA VAL A 341 -5.56 -4.62 -15.20
C VAL A 341 -5.68 -3.41 -14.26
N LEU A 342 -6.82 -3.27 -13.58
CA LEU A 342 -7.01 -2.24 -12.56
C LEU A 342 -5.96 -2.33 -11.46
N GLY A 343 -5.75 -3.53 -10.90
CA GLY A 343 -4.72 -3.80 -9.89
C GLY A 343 -3.31 -3.48 -10.38
N PHE A 344 -3.00 -3.87 -11.61
CA PHE A 344 -1.71 -3.57 -12.25
C PHE A 344 -1.43 -2.06 -12.28
N PHE A 345 -2.36 -1.26 -12.83
CA PHE A 345 -2.16 0.18 -12.91
C PHE A 345 -2.20 0.88 -11.55
N MET A 346 -3.04 0.43 -10.60
CA MET A 346 -2.96 0.90 -9.21
C MET A 346 -1.59 0.64 -8.60
N SER A 347 -0.94 -0.48 -8.96
CA SER A 347 0.41 -0.81 -8.50
C SER A 347 1.46 0.17 -9.02
N LEU A 348 1.38 0.57 -10.30
CA LEU A 348 2.24 1.59 -10.89
C LEU A 348 2.09 2.94 -10.17
N GLY A 349 0.84 3.37 -9.95
CA GLY A 349 0.55 4.63 -9.27
C GLY A 349 1.04 4.68 -7.82
N LYS A 350 0.94 3.57 -7.09
CA LYS A 350 1.49 3.47 -5.72
C LYS A 350 2.99 3.78 -5.67
N ALA A 351 3.75 3.29 -6.65
CA ALA A 351 5.18 3.56 -6.73
C ALA A 351 5.47 5.00 -7.16
N ALA A 352 4.74 5.51 -8.15
CA ALA A 352 4.92 6.85 -8.68
C ALA A 352 4.71 7.93 -7.61
N ILE A 353 3.69 7.81 -6.75
CA ILE A 353 3.45 8.76 -5.66
C ILE A 353 4.64 8.77 -4.69
N TYR A 354 5.12 7.60 -4.28
CA TYR A 354 6.24 7.52 -3.34
C TYR A 354 7.59 7.93 -3.96
N LYS A 355 7.74 7.89 -5.28
CA LYS A 355 8.89 8.50 -5.97
C LYS A 355 8.91 10.03 -5.82
N HIS A 356 7.74 10.68 -5.83
CA HIS A 356 7.66 12.13 -5.65
C HIS A 356 8.10 12.57 -4.25
N ILE A 357 7.78 11.83 -3.19
CA ILE A 357 7.98 12.26 -1.81
C ILE A 357 9.45 12.63 -1.52
N PRO A 358 10.45 11.76 -1.73
CA PRO A 358 11.84 12.11 -1.45
C PRO A 358 12.40 13.21 -2.38
N VAL A 359 11.82 13.37 -3.59
CA VAL A 359 12.23 14.41 -4.54
C VAL A 359 11.81 15.78 -4.05
N TYR A 360 10.56 15.92 -3.58
CA TYR A 360 10.01 17.19 -3.11
C TYR A 360 10.32 17.50 -1.65
N TYR A 361 10.50 16.47 -0.81
CA TYR A 361 10.67 16.57 0.63
C TYR A 361 11.86 15.75 1.15
N PRO A 362 13.10 16.02 0.67
CA PRO A 362 14.25 15.16 0.99
C PRO A 362 14.61 15.12 2.49
N ASN A 363 14.25 16.16 3.23
CA ASN A 363 14.53 16.29 4.67
C ASN A 363 13.39 15.81 5.58
N ASP A 364 12.22 15.51 5.02
CA ASP A 364 11.00 15.16 5.76
C ASP A 364 10.27 13.98 5.08
N VAL A 365 11.05 13.05 4.51
CA VAL A 365 10.54 11.91 3.73
C VAL A 365 9.60 11.05 4.58
N GLY A 366 10.00 10.70 5.80
CA GLY A 366 9.21 9.86 6.68
C GLY A 366 7.93 10.54 7.14
N ALA A 367 8.01 11.84 7.50
CA ALA A 367 6.84 12.61 7.91
C ALA A 367 5.80 12.71 6.77
N VAL A 368 6.22 13.09 5.56
CA VAL A 368 5.32 13.20 4.40
C VAL A 368 4.81 11.83 3.98
N ALA A 369 5.66 10.81 3.93
CA ALA A 369 5.27 9.43 3.67
C ALA A 369 4.28 8.92 4.71
N GLY A 370 4.46 9.30 5.97
CA GLY A 370 3.56 9.00 7.08
C GLY A 370 2.17 9.58 6.87
N ILE A 371 2.06 10.86 6.51
CA ILE A 371 0.79 11.55 6.24
C ILE A 371 0.07 10.93 5.04
N VAL A 372 0.78 10.81 3.92
CA VAL A 372 0.25 10.21 2.69
C VAL A 372 -0.17 8.76 2.94
N GLY A 373 0.65 8.01 3.68
CA GLY A 373 0.39 6.63 4.05
C GLY A 373 -0.78 6.48 5.02
N LEU A 374 -0.95 7.41 5.98
CA LEU A 374 -2.08 7.46 6.91
C LEU A 374 -3.39 7.61 6.12
N ILE A 375 -3.50 8.68 5.32
CA ILE A 375 -4.73 8.98 4.57
C ILE A 375 -5.03 7.89 3.55
N GLY A 376 -4.01 7.40 2.83
CA GLY A 376 -4.19 6.29 1.92
C GLY A 376 -4.61 5.00 2.62
N GLY A 377 -4.05 4.72 3.81
CA GLY A 377 -4.44 3.56 4.61
C GLY A 377 -5.87 3.65 5.13
N LEU A 378 -6.31 4.84 5.57
CA LEU A 378 -7.71 5.08 5.96
C LEU A 378 -8.69 4.78 4.83
N GLY A 379 -8.30 4.94 3.56
CA GLY A 379 -9.10 4.49 2.43
C GLY A 379 -9.43 3.00 2.49
N GLY A 380 -8.47 2.16 2.94
CA GLY A 380 -8.69 0.73 3.13
C GLY A 380 -9.65 0.38 4.27
N PHE A 381 -9.94 1.32 5.17
CA PHE A 381 -10.97 1.19 6.21
C PHE A 381 -12.33 1.76 5.76
N PHE A 382 -12.35 3.00 5.26
CA PHE A 382 -13.61 3.69 4.94
C PHE A 382 -14.27 3.20 3.65
N LEU A 383 -13.49 2.82 2.63
CA LEU A 383 -14.06 2.42 1.34
C LEU A 383 -14.85 1.11 1.42
N PRO A 384 -14.39 0.02 2.08
CA PRO A 384 -15.22 -1.17 2.22
C PRO A 384 -16.52 -0.90 2.96
N LEU A 385 -16.49 -0.01 3.96
CA LEU A 385 -17.71 0.42 4.68
C LEU A 385 -18.66 1.15 3.73
N ALA A 386 -18.14 2.07 2.92
CA ALA A 386 -18.93 2.77 1.91
C ALA A 386 -19.48 1.80 0.84
N PHE A 387 -18.70 0.80 0.41
CA PHE A 387 -19.18 -0.24 -0.51
C PHE A 387 -20.37 -1.01 0.05
N GLY A 388 -20.29 -1.40 1.34
CA GLY A 388 -21.37 -2.08 2.04
C GLY A 388 -22.63 -1.22 2.09
N ILE A 389 -22.52 0.02 2.54
CA ILE A 389 -23.65 0.97 2.62
C ILE A 389 -24.27 1.19 1.23
N MET A 390 -23.44 1.41 0.21
CA MET A 390 -23.95 1.61 -1.16
C MET A 390 -24.64 0.35 -1.68
N ASN A 391 -24.11 -0.84 -1.38
CA ASN A 391 -24.73 -2.09 -1.78
C ASN A 391 -26.09 -2.27 -1.10
N ASP A 392 -26.19 -1.96 0.19
CA ASP A 392 -27.43 -2.07 0.96
C ASP A 392 -28.49 -1.06 0.51
N VAL A 393 -28.08 0.17 0.17
CA VAL A 393 -29.00 1.25 -0.24
C VAL A 393 -29.41 1.13 -1.71
N LEU A 394 -28.48 0.81 -2.59
CA LEU A 394 -28.71 0.77 -4.05
C LEU A 394 -29.11 -0.63 -4.52
N ASN A 395 -28.83 -1.68 -3.75
CA ASN A 395 -28.99 -3.09 -4.12
C ASN A 395 -28.26 -3.44 -5.45
N ILE A 396 -27.11 -2.81 -5.70
CA ILE A 396 -26.32 -2.98 -6.92
C ILE A 396 -24.89 -3.33 -6.54
N TRP A 397 -24.45 -4.54 -6.83
CA TRP A 397 -23.08 -5.01 -6.53
C TRP A 397 -21.98 -4.14 -7.14
N THR A 398 -22.20 -3.60 -8.35
CA THR A 398 -21.20 -2.77 -9.05
C THR A 398 -21.07 -1.35 -8.47
N SER A 399 -21.89 -0.98 -7.48
CA SER A 399 -21.84 0.33 -6.82
C SER A 399 -20.46 0.66 -6.24
N CYS A 400 -19.71 -0.35 -5.77
CA CYS A 400 -18.33 -0.18 -5.32
C CYS A 400 -17.42 0.39 -6.43
N PHE A 401 -17.58 -0.07 -7.67
CA PHE A 401 -16.81 0.44 -8.82
C PHE A 401 -17.31 1.82 -9.27
N MET A 402 -18.60 2.13 -9.10
CA MET A 402 -19.13 3.49 -9.33
C MET A 402 -18.44 4.50 -8.41
N LEU A 403 -18.33 4.17 -7.11
CA LEU A 403 -17.59 5.01 -6.15
C LEU A 403 -16.12 5.15 -6.53
N MET A 404 -15.47 4.03 -6.90
CA MET A 404 -14.07 4.05 -7.34
C MET A 404 -13.87 4.88 -8.59
N PHE A 405 -14.80 4.85 -9.55
CA PHE A 405 -14.79 5.69 -10.74
C PHE A 405 -14.82 7.19 -10.38
N VAL A 406 -15.74 7.59 -9.51
CA VAL A 406 -15.85 8.99 -9.06
C VAL A 406 -14.57 9.44 -8.38
N LEU A 407 -13.97 8.61 -7.52
CA LEU A 407 -12.74 8.94 -6.81
C LEU A 407 -11.56 9.13 -7.78
N VAL A 408 -11.39 8.22 -8.75
CA VAL A 408 -10.30 8.36 -9.72
C VAL A 408 -10.50 9.51 -10.67
N ALA A 409 -11.74 9.81 -11.06
CA ALA A 409 -12.08 10.97 -11.88
C ALA A 409 -11.73 12.28 -11.17
N ILE A 410 -12.07 12.41 -9.88
CA ILE A 410 -11.69 13.55 -9.05
C ILE A 410 -10.16 13.66 -8.94
N ALA A 411 -9.47 12.56 -8.68
CA ALA A 411 -8.02 12.54 -8.57
C ALA A 411 -7.33 12.95 -9.87
N LEU A 412 -7.79 12.43 -11.01
CA LEU A 412 -7.29 12.76 -12.35
C LEU A 412 -7.55 14.24 -12.69
N ALA A 413 -8.76 14.73 -12.46
CA ALA A 413 -9.13 16.12 -12.72
C ALA A 413 -8.28 17.08 -11.87
N TRP A 414 -8.14 16.80 -10.57
CA TRP A 414 -7.31 17.63 -9.69
C TRP A 414 -5.86 17.64 -10.11
N MET A 415 -5.31 16.46 -10.46
CA MET A 415 -3.94 16.35 -10.96
C MET A 415 -3.77 17.17 -12.24
N HIS A 416 -4.66 17.01 -13.22
CA HIS A 416 -4.58 17.70 -14.51
C HIS A 416 -4.66 19.21 -14.35
N ILE A 417 -5.67 19.71 -13.63
CA ILE A 417 -5.86 21.14 -13.35
C ILE A 417 -4.60 21.74 -12.70
N THR A 418 -4.05 21.04 -11.71
CA THR A 418 -2.84 21.50 -11.02
C THR A 418 -1.66 21.61 -11.96
N ILE A 419 -1.42 20.58 -12.79
CA ILE A 419 -0.30 20.58 -13.75
C ILE A 419 -0.45 21.72 -14.75
N VAL A 420 -1.65 21.91 -15.30
CA VAL A 420 -1.92 23.02 -16.24
C VAL A 420 -1.68 24.39 -15.59
N LEU A 421 -2.13 24.58 -14.35
CA LEU A 421 -1.88 25.83 -13.61
C LEU A 421 -0.39 26.06 -13.36
N MET A 422 0.35 25.01 -12.95
CA MET A 422 1.80 25.10 -12.74
C MET A 422 2.52 25.46 -14.05
N GLU A 423 2.18 24.83 -15.17
CA GLU A 423 2.79 25.11 -16.47
C GLU A 423 2.49 26.54 -16.95
N ARG A 424 1.25 27.04 -16.74
CA ARG A 424 0.89 28.43 -17.04
C ARG A 424 1.69 29.44 -16.21
N THR A 425 1.90 29.13 -14.91
CA THR A 425 2.69 29.98 -14.01
C THR A 425 4.17 29.99 -14.42
N MET A 426 4.74 28.83 -14.76
CA MET A 426 6.12 28.72 -15.23
C MET A 426 6.36 29.40 -16.57
N LYS A 427 5.41 29.33 -17.54
CA LYS A 427 5.49 30.07 -18.81
C LYS A 427 5.46 31.60 -18.64
N LYS A 428 4.81 32.09 -17.57
CA LYS A 428 4.82 33.52 -17.23
C LYS A 428 6.12 33.97 -16.54
N SER A 429 6.80 33.09 -15.84
CA SER A 429 8.11 33.29 -15.23
C SER A 429 9.17 32.87 -16.26
N LYS A 430 9.99 33.77 -16.74
CA LYS A 430 11.06 33.57 -17.75
C LYS A 430 12.15 32.55 -17.37
N TYR A 431 11.96 31.82 -16.28
CA TYR A 431 12.79 30.69 -15.83
C TYR A 431 12.06 29.40 -16.16
N LEU A 432 12.47 28.73 -17.24
CA LEU A 432 12.21 27.31 -17.51
C LEU A 432 13.25 26.48 -16.74
N PRO A 433 12.92 25.88 -15.60
CA PRO A 433 13.59 24.67 -15.21
C PRO A 433 13.09 23.59 -16.17
N GLU A 434 14.00 22.76 -16.67
CA GLU A 434 13.65 21.57 -17.45
C GLU A 434 12.48 20.84 -16.77
N LEU A 435 11.49 20.41 -17.55
CA LEU A 435 10.25 19.78 -17.13
C LEU A 435 10.46 18.36 -16.57
N GLY A 436 11.41 18.21 -15.67
CA GLY A 436 11.63 17.02 -14.86
C GLY A 436 11.57 17.41 -13.40
N ASP A 437 10.61 16.87 -12.69
CA ASP A 437 10.52 16.72 -11.22
C ASP A 437 11.21 17.79 -10.31
N ALA A 438 11.44 19.02 -10.77
CA ALA A 438 12.10 20.04 -9.97
C ALA A 438 11.14 20.63 -8.91
N PRO A 439 11.57 20.76 -7.63
CA PRO A 439 10.76 21.37 -6.58
C PRO A 439 10.57 22.85 -6.86
N THR A 440 9.33 23.29 -7.05
CA THR A 440 9.01 24.71 -6.96
C THR A 440 9.03 25.09 -5.48
N ASN A 441 10.00 25.91 -5.10
CA ASN A 441 9.96 26.66 -3.85
C ASN A 441 8.80 27.66 -3.91
N THR A 442 7.60 27.25 -3.46
CA THR A 442 6.51 28.13 -3.01
C THR A 442 5.70 27.39 -1.95
#